data_249bfad1e047d8e6a51f072453210065
#
_entry.id   249bfad1e047d8e6a51f072453210065
#
_cell.length_a   1.000
_cell.length_b   1.000
_cell.length_c   1.000
_cell.angle_alpha   90.00
_cell.angle_beta   90.00
_cell.angle_gamma   90.00
#
_symmetry.space_group_name_H-M   'P 1'
#
loop_
_entity.id
_entity.type
_entity.pdbx_description
1 polymer ?
#
loop_
_entity_poly.entity_id
_entity_poly.type
_entity_poly.pdbx_seq_one_letter_code
_entity_poly.pdbx_strand_id
1 'polypeptide(L)'
;MSKVTNFPTVNYITLYENVSRMEFMSEQLVRYGIRHVPCLNHRYTTFQHKVNILWPHIIKEEETDIFRGFSHPGTVISYLTAMRNWYDTTSEEYAIFCDDDMSFESIDHWSFTWQEFVDNLPQDWECVQLVRINNWDPGLVNNGIKAEIPSLTMRVREWDDFGGAGLFKRSYVKKILDRHWIDSTNFNFHIPNKHDAQMFYYATIENVLFTNLSDTVYNVPLLMEKPFSTTLDVPQAVYSHLKSYEYYSTLWKLYGQDLPLRVIMNQV
;
A
#
# COMPACT_ATOMS: atom_id res chain seq x y z
N MET A 1 19.80 8.58 -18.68
CA MET A 1 19.76 8.71 -17.19
C MET A 1 19.09 7.47 -16.60
N SER A 2 19.48 7.04 -15.41
CA SER A 2 18.77 5.96 -14.72
C SER A 2 17.39 6.41 -14.32
N LYS A 3 16.36 5.61 -14.60
CA LYS A 3 14.96 5.91 -14.24
C LYS A 3 14.75 5.98 -12.72
N VAL A 4 15.65 5.40 -11.94
CA VAL A 4 15.58 5.30 -10.48
C VAL A 4 16.57 6.23 -9.76
N THR A 5 17.06 7.27 -10.43
CA THR A 5 17.91 8.27 -9.77
C THR A 5 17.16 8.89 -8.59
N ASN A 6 17.79 8.94 -7.41
CA ASN A 6 17.21 9.41 -6.16
C ASN A 6 15.96 8.64 -5.70
N PHE A 7 15.82 7.38 -6.10
CA PHE A 7 14.74 6.53 -5.61
C PHE A 7 14.90 6.34 -4.08
N PRO A 8 13.82 6.49 -3.30
CA PRO A 8 13.90 6.36 -1.84
C PRO A 8 14.19 4.93 -1.42
N THR A 9 14.54 4.76 -0.15
CA THR A 9 14.63 3.42 0.43
C THR A 9 13.25 2.75 0.42
N VAL A 10 13.22 1.51 -0.06
CA VAL A 10 12.02 0.66 -0.02
C VAL A 10 12.05 -0.20 1.23
N ASN A 11 11.09 0.02 2.12
CA ASN A 11 10.88 -0.81 3.31
C ASN A 11 9.74 -1.78 3.00
N TYR A 12 10.04 -3.05 2.77
CA TYR A 12 9.00 -4.02 2.46
C TYR A 12 8.71 -4.93 3.65
N ILE A 13 7.41 -5.10 3.91
CA ILE A 13 6.89 -5.89 5.03
C ILE A 13 6.84 -7.35 4.59
N THR A 14 7.46 -8.23 5.37
CA THR A 14 7.49 -9.66 5.05
C THR A 14 7.51 -10.53 6.31
N LEU A 15 7.13 -11.78 6.17
CA LEU A 15 7.23 -12.77 7.22
C LEU A 15 8.53 -13.56 7.10
N TYR A 16 9.10 -13.97 8.23
CA TYR A 16 10.33 -14.78 8.25
C TYR A 16 10.23 -16.05 7.40
N GLU A 17 9.04 -16.65 7.31
CA GLU A 17 8.78 -17.84 6.52
C GLU A 17 8.60 -17.60 5.01
N ASN A 18 8.43 -16.35 4.58
CA ASN A 18 8.17 -16.00 3.17
C ASN A 18 9.44 -15.85 2.34
N VAL A 19 10.33 -16.84 2.38
CA VAL A 19 11.66 -16.78 1.73
C VAL A 19 11.54 -16.44 0.24
N SER A 20 10.64 -17.10 -0.49
CA SER A 20 10.47 -16.88 -1.94
C SER A 20 10.02 -15.45 -2.29
N ARG A 21 9.23 -14.82 -1.44
CA ARG A 21 8.83 -13.41 -1.62
C ARG A 21 9.98 -12.46 -1.29
N MET A 22 10.76 -12.75 -0.25
CA MET A 22 11.98 -11.98 0.06
C MET A 22 12.99 -12.04 -1.09
N GLU A 23 13.21 -13.22 -1.67
CA GLU A 23 14.08 -13.40 -2.85
C GLU A 23 13.54 -12.58 -4.02
N PHE A 24 12.26 -12.70 -4.35
CA PHE A 24 11.61 -11.92 -5.41
C PHE A 24 11.79 -10.41 -5.21
N MET A 25 11.53 -9.89 -4.01
CA MET A 25 11.73 -8.47 -3.71
C MET A 25 13.20 -8.05 -3.85
N SER A 26 14.10 -8.82 -3.26
CA SER A 26 15.53 -8.53 -3.29
C SER A 26 16.09 -8.53 -4.72
N GLU A 27 15.77 -9.54 -5.52
CA GLU A 27 16.27 -9.67 -6.89
C GLU A 27 15.86 -8.45 -7.76
N GLN A 28 14.59 -8.06 -7.72
CA GLN A 28 14.15 -6.93 -8.53
C GLN A 28 14.71 -5.59 -8.02
N LEU A 29 14.79 -5.37 -6.70
CA LEU A 29 15.31 -4.12 -6.16
C LEU A 29 16.81 -3.98 -6.41
N VAL A 30 17.59 -5.07 -6.30
CA VAL A 30 19.00 -5.13 -6.70
C VAL A 30 19.17 -4.87 -8.19
N ARG A 31 18.34 -5.47 -9.05
CA ARG A 31 18.35 -5.24 -10.51
C ARG A 31 18.25 -3.76 -10.87
N TYR A 32 17.43 -3.01 -10.16
CA TYR A 32 17.26 -1.57 -10.39
C TYR A 32 18.24 -0.70 -9.58
N GLY A 33 19.08 -1.29 -8.71
CA GLY A 33 19.96 -0.54 -7.83
C GLY A 33 19.23 0.26 -6.74
N ILE A 34 18.06 -0.21 -6.32
CA ILE A 34 17.22 0.44 -5.30
C ILE A 34 17.64 -0.04 -3.91
N ARG A 35 17.88 0.90 -3.00
CA ARG A 35 18.11 0.60 -1.59
C ARG A 35 16.84 0.03 -0.95
N HIS A 36 17.00 -1.04 -0.19
CA HIS A 36 15.84 -1.69 0.44
C HIS A 36 16.16 -2.27 1.81
N VAL A 37 15.11 -2.37 2.63
CA VAL A 37 15.15 -2.93 3.98
C VAL A 37 13.99 -3.91 4.12
N PRO A 38 14.26 -5.21 4.31
CA PRO A 38 13.22 -6.16 4.69
C PRO A 38 12.80 -5.91 6.14
N CYS A 39 11.52 -5.62 6.34
CA CYS A 39 10.92 -5.47 7.65
C CYS A 39 10.32 -6.81 8.08
N LEU A 40 11.15 -7.62 8.74
CA LEU A 40 10.84 -8.99 9.09
C LEU A 40 9.87 -9.08 10.28
N ASN A 41 8.79 -9.82 10.11
CA ASN A 41 7.79 -10.02 11.14
C ASN A 41 7.45 -11.49 11.32
N HIS A 42 6.86 -11.83 12.46
CA HIS A 42 6.27 -13.12 12.71
C HIS A 42 4.77 -13.09 12.40
N ARG A 43 4.25 -14.22 11.92
CA ARG A 43 2.80 -14.36 11.78
C ARG A 43 2.14 -14.28 13.16
N TYR A 44 1.22 -13.33 13.31
CA TYR A 44 0.42 -13.24 14.52
C TYR A 44 -0.68 -14.31 14.47
N THR A 45 -0.44 -15.43 15.14
CA THR A 45 -1.41 -16.54 15.22
C THR A 45 -2.40 -16.38 16.38
N THR A 46 -2.05 -15.57 17.39
CA THR A 46 -2.92 -15.25 18.52
C THR A 46 -2.57 -13.86 19.05
N PHE A 47 -3.56 -12.98 19.21
CA PHE A 47 -3.38 -11.67 19.85
C PHE A 47 -3.03 -11.75 21.34
N GLN A 48 -3.23 -12.89 21.96
CA GLN A 48 -3.07 -13.07 23.42
C GLN A 48 -1.64 -12.88 23.91
N HIS A 49 -0.65 -12.80 23.03
CA HIS A 49 0.71 -12.94 23.50
C HIS A 49 1.51 -11.65 23.67
N LYS A 50 1.15 -10.49 23.13
CA LYS A 50 1.97 -9.27 23.38
C LYS A 50 1.43 -7.95 22.77
N VAL A 51 0.22 -7.89 22.23
CA VAL A 51 -0.27 -6.66 21.57
C VAL A 51 -1.62 -6.26 22.11
N ASN A 52 -1.69 -5.09 22.72
CA ASN A 52 -2.95 -4.49 23.14
C ASN A 52 -3.45 -3.56 22.03
N ILE A 53 -4.64 -3.83 21.54
CA ILE A 53 -5.31 -3.02 20.54
C ILE A 53 -6.40 -2.23 21.25
N LEU A 54 -6.29 -0.91 21.18
CA LEU A 54 -7.33 -0.03 21.71
C LEU A 54 -8.40 0.18 20.63
N TRP A 55 -9.57 -0.32 20.93
CA TRP A 55 -10.77 -0.07 20.14
C TRP A 55 -11.67 0.90 20.91
N PRO A 56 -12.18 1.96 20.28
CA PRO A 56 -13.03 2.94 20.97
C PRO A 56 -14.41 2.40 21.32
N HIS A 57 -14.85 1.33 20.67
CA HIS A 57 -16.13 0.68 20.96
C HIS A 57 -15.92 -0.83 20.88
N ILE A 58 -16.27 -1.48 21.95
CA ILE A 58 -16.23 -2.93 22.17
C ILE A 58 -16.87 -3.66 20.99
N ILE A 59 -16.05 -4.34 20.22
CA ILE A 59 -16.55 -5.41 19.37
C ILE A 59 -16.93 -6.53 20.32
N LYS A 60 -18.21 -6.86 20.35
CA LYS A 60 -18.68 -8.03 21.10
C LYS A 60 -17.94 -9.25 20.57
N GLU A 61 -17.60 -10.19 21.44
CA GLU A 61 -16.91 -11.43 21.09
C GLU A 61 -17.58 -12.21 19.93
N GLU A 62 -18.86 -11.98 19.69
CA GLU A 62 -19.67 -12.56 18.60
C GLU A 62 -19.35 -11.98 17.20
N GLU A 63 -18.60 -10.88 17.13
CA GLU A 63 -18.23 -10.22 15.84
C GLU A 63 -16.81 -10.54 15.39
N THR A 64 -16.14 -11.53 15.97
CA THR A 64 -14.77 -11.94 15.62
C THR A 64 -14.62 -12.44 14.17
N ASP A 65 -15.71 -12.90 13.55
CA ASP A 65 -15.72 -13.25 12.13
C ASP A 65 -15.51 -12.06 11.18
N ILE A 66 -15.75 -10.83 11.67
CA ILE A 66 -15.56 -9.59 10.91
C ILE A 66 -14.08 -9.33 10.63
N PHE A 67 -13.17 -9.85 11.44
CA PHE A 67 -11.73 -9.62 11.30
C PHE A 67 -11.01 -10.61 10.38
N ARG A 68 -11.67 -11.43 9.60
CA ARG A 68 -11.00 -12.38 8.67
C ARG A 68 -9.66 -12.89 9.22
N GLY A 69 -9.68 -13.33 10.50
CA GLY A 69 -8.48 -13.73 11.20
C GLY A 69 -7.57 -12.54 11.61
N PHE A 70 -6.51 -12.85 12.31
CA PHE A 70 -5.53 -11.89 12.84
C PHE A 70 -4.57 -11.31 11.80
N SER A 71 -4.75 -11.62 10.51
CA SER A 71 -3.84 -11.20 9.44
C SER A 71 -3.84 -9.69 9.23
N HIS A 72 -5.01 -9.05 9.13
CA HIS A 72 -5.09 -7.61 8.89
C HIS A 72 -4.48 -6.77 10.00
N PRO A 73 -4.86 -6.92 11.28
CA PRO A 73 -4.20 -6.21 12.37
C PRO A 73 -2.70 -6.51 12.46
N GLY A 74 -2.29 -7.75 12.20
CA GLY A 74 -0.89 -8.14 12.17
C GLY A 74 -0.10 -7.39 11.10
N THR A 75 -0.66 -7.26 9.91
CA THR A 75 -0.05 -6.47 8.82
C THR A 75 0.07 -5.00 9.20
N VAL A 76 -0.99 -4.39 9.76
CA VAL A 76 -0.97 -2.99 10.22
C VAL A 76 0.12 -2.76 11.27
N ILE A 77 0.25 -3.64 12.27
CA ILE A 77 1.30 -3.57 13.30
C ILE A 77 2.68 -3.64 12.65
N SER A 78 2.85 -4.50 11.66
CA SER A 78 4.09 -4.65 10.93
C SER A 78 4.48 -3.36 10.20
N TYR A 79 3.52 -2.70 9.53
CA TYR A 79 3.74 -1.39 8.92
C TYR A 79 4.10 -0.31 9.94
N LEU A 80 3.33 -0.22 11.04
CA LEU A 80 3.60 0.77 12.10
C LEU A 80 4.99 0.55 12.72
N THR A 81 5.40 -0.70 12.93
CA THR A 81 6.72 -1.04 13.44
C THR A 81 7.83 -0.64 12.46
N ALA A 82 7.66 -0.93 11.17
CA ALA A 82 8.59 -0.53 10.13
C ALA A 82 8.71 1.00 10.01
N MET A 83 7.58 1.70 10.03
CA MET A 83 7.52 3.16 10.00
C MET A 83 8.18 3.78 11.23
N ARG A 84 7.95 3.23 12.41
CA ARG A 84 8.59 3.66 13.65
C ARG A 84 10.11 3.51 13.58
N ASN A 85 10.58 2.33 13.18
CA ASN A 85 12.01 2.07 13.02
C ASN A 85 12.64 3.04 12.02
N TRP A 86 12.05 3.21 10.83
CA TRP A 86 12.55 4.16 9.83
C TRP A 86 12.58 5.59 10.37
N TYR A 87 11.51 6.02 11.05
CA TYR A 87 11.38 7.36 11.61
C TYR A 87 12.47 7.65 12.66
N ASP A 88 12.82 6.66 13.49
CA ASP A 88 13.81 6.83 14.56
C ASP A 88 15.25 6.70 14.08
N THR A 89 15.51 5.92 13.03
CA THR A 89 16.87 5.55 12.63
C THR A 89 17.38 6.28 11.39
N THR A 90 16.53 6.99 10.66
CA THR A 90 16.93 7.72 9.44
C THR A 90 16.58 9.21 9.55
N SER A 91 17.11 10.00 8.62
CA SER A 91 16.72 11.41 8.41
C SER A 91 16.13 11.64 7.02
N GLU A 92 15.79 10.57 6.29
CA GLU A 92 15.21 10.66 4.96
C GLU A 92 13.87 11.44 5.01
N GLU A 93 13.63 12.28 4.02
CA GLU A 93 12.43 13.12 3.95
C GLU A 93 11.17 12.29 3.64
N TYR A 94 11.34 11.23 2.86
CA TYR A 94 10.28 10.31 2.49
C TYR A 94 10.83 8.90 2.23
N ALA A 95 9.97 7.91 2.33
CA ALA A 95 10.29 6.51 2.04
C ALA A 95 9.11 5.80 1.39
N ILE A 96 9.38 4.66 0.77
CA ILE A 96 8.35 3.72 0.33
C ILE A 96 8.20 2.63 1.39
N PHE A 97 6.95 2.35 1.74
CA PHE A 97 6.56 1.17 2.50
C PHE A 97 5.60 0.34 1.64
N CYS A 98 5.83 -0.97 1.56
CA CYS A 98 5.01 -1.86 0.73
C CYS A 98 4.99 -3.30 1.27
N ASP A 99 4.09 -4.11 0.74
CA ASP A 99 4.07 -5.55 0.96
C ASP A 99 5.18 -6.25 0.15
N ASP A 100 5.46 -7.51 0.50
CA ASP A 100 6.54 -8.33 -0.09
C ASP A 100 6.19 -8.97 -1.45
N ASP A 101 5.10 -8.54 -2.06
CA ASP A 101 4.64 -8.98 -3.38
C ASP A 101 4.52 -7.83 -4.41
N MET A 102 5.11 -6.69 -4.12
CA MET A 102 5.13 -5.57 -5.07
C MET A 102 6.07 -5.82 -6.24
N SER A 103 5.55 -5.68 -7.47
CA SER A 103 6.33 -5.69 -8.69
C SER A 103 6.76 -4.29 -9.09
N PHE A 104 8.06 -4.13 -9.35
CA PHE A 104 8.70 -2.91 -9.84
C PHE A 104 8.95 -2.96 -11.35
N GLU A 105 8.42 -3.97 -12.06
CA GLU A 105 8.64 -4.16 -13.51
C GLU A 105 8.15 -2.98 -14.36
N SER A 106 7.17 -2.22 -13.89
CA SER A 106 6.69 -1.00 -14.56
C SER A 106 7.79 0.02 -14.81
N ILE A 107 8.85 0.04 -13.99
CA ILE A 107 10.01 0.94 -14.15
C ILE A 107 10.62 0.82 -15.55
N ASP A 108 10.67 -0.38 -16.13
CA ASP A 108 11.19 -0.59 -17.48
C ASP A 108 10.38 0.17 -18.54
N HIS A 109 9.14 0.49 -18.25
CA HIS A 109 8.18 1.12 -19.15
C HIS A 109 7.90 2.60 -18.86
N TRP A 110 8.47 3.19 -17.79
CA TRP A 110 8.27 4.62 -17.53
C TRP A 110 8.92 5.48 -18.61
N SER A 111 8.26 6.55 -19.04
CA SER A 111 8.80 7.59 -19.93
C SER A 111 9.58 8.68 -19.17
N PHE A 112 9.63 8.59 -17.86
CA PHE A 112 10.16 9.58 -16.93
C PHE A 112 11.10 8.92 -15.90
N THR A 113 11.83 9.75 -15.18
CA THR A 113 12.65 9.33 -14.02
C THR A 113 11.84 9.50 -12.73
N TRP A 114 12.22 8.76 -11.70
CA TRP A 114 11.66 8.92 -10.36
C TRP A 114 11.77 10.37 -9.86
N GLN A 115 12.90 11.03 -10.11
CA GLN A 115 13.09 12.42 -9.70
C GLN A 115 12.08 13.35 -10.38
N GLU A 116 11.88 13.19 -11.70
CA GLU A 116 10.87 13.98 -12.41
C GLU A 116 9.46 13.73 -11.86
N PHE A 117 9.15 12.49 -11.50
CA PHE A 117 7.87 12.19 -10.87
C PHE A 117 7.70 12.94 -9.54
N VAL A 118 8.69 12.87 -8.65
CA VAL A 118 8.62 13.53 -7.34
C VAL A 118 8.56 15.05 -7.47
N ASP A 119 9.34 15.63 -8.38
CA ASP A 119 9.38 17.08 -8.62
C ASP A 119 8.05 17.63 -9.17
N ASN A 120 7.24 16.78 -9.78
CA ASN A 120 5.93 17.15 -10.33
C ASN A 120 4.75 16.75 -9.43
N LEU A 121 4.98 16.19 -8.24
CA LEU A 121 3.91 15.92 -7.30
C LEU A 121 3.21 17.23 -6.88
N PRO A 122 1.90 17.22 -6.61
CA PRO A 122 1.19 18.38 -6.07
C PRO A 122 1.91 18.96 -4.85
N GLN A 123 1.95 20.27 -4.72
CA GLN A 123 2.72 20.92 -3.65
C GLN A 123 2.32 20.48 -2.25
N ASP A 124 1.07 20.10 -2.08
CA ASP A 124 0.45 19.68 -0.81
C ASP A 124 0.48 18.17 -0.56
N TRP A 125 1.16 17.37 -1.43
CA TRP A 125 1.19 15.93 -1.23
C TRP A 125 1.84 15.55 0.11
N GLU A 126 1.28 14.59 0.79
CA GLU A 126 1.85 14.01 2.01
C GLU A 126 2.06 12.50 1.88
N CYS A 127 1.18 11.86 1.11
CA CYS A 127 1.23 10.44 0.82
C CYS A 127 0.76 10.18 -0.61
N VAL A 128 1.42 9.26 -1.30
CA VAL A 128 1.00 8.76 -2.61
C VAL A 128 0.93 7.24 -2.55
N GLN A 129 -0.27 6.68 -2.66
CA GLN A 129 -0.45 5.25 -2.85
C GLN A 129 0.01 4.89 -4.26
N LEU A 130 0.97 3.98 -4.37
CA LEU A 130 1.68 3.65 -5.62
C LEU A 130 1.09 2.43 -6.34
N VAL A 131 0.12 1.79 -5.75
CA VAL A 131 -0.58 0.62 -6.31
C VAL A 131 -2.07 0.89 -6.32
N ARG A 132 -2.76 0.28 -7.29
CA ARG A 132 -4.22 0.32 -7.37
C ARG A 132 -4.75 -1.07 -7.64
N ILE A 133 -5.50 -1.60 -6.70
CA ILE A 133 -6.23 -2.85 -6.87
C ILE A 133 -7.70 -2.49 -6.94
N ASN A 134 -8.30 -2.72 -8.10
CA ASN A 134 -9.70 -2.44 -8.29
C ASN A 134 -10.55 -3.61 -7.77
N ASN A 135 -11.72 -3.28 -7.26
CA ASN A 135 -12.70 -4.31 -6.92
C ASN A 135 -13.34 -4.85 -8.21
N TRP A 136 -12.70 -5.87 -8.79
CA TRP A 136 -13.23 -6.57 -9.94
C TRP A 136 -14.32 -7.54 -9.47
N ASP A 137 -15.58 -7.08 -9.45
CA ASP A 137 -16.71 -7.97 -9.21
C ASP A 137 -17.10 -8.67 -10.52
N PRO A 138 -16.93 -10.01 -10.64
CA PRO A 138 -17.34 -10.75 -11.81
C PRO A 138 -18.83 -10.59 -12.12
N GLY A 139 -19.67 -10.38 -11.10
CA GLY A 139 -21.11 -10.14 -11.25
C GLY A 139 -21.42 -8.80 -11.89
N LEU A 140 -20.69 -7.75 -11.54
CA LEU A 140 -20.86 -6.41 -12.12
C LEU A 140 -20.36 -6.34 -13.57
N VAL A 141 -19.23 -6.99 -13.87
CA VAL A 141 -18.68 -7.06 -15.23
C VAL A 141 -19.64 -7.81 -16.16
N ASN A 142 -20.24 -8.90 -15.70
CA ASN A 142 -21.20 -9.67 -16.48
C ASN A 142 -22.53 -8.96 -16.71
N ASN A 143 -22.88 -8.00 -15.87
CA ASN A 143 -24.11 -7.18 -16.01
C ASN A 143 -23.94 -5.94 -16.91
N GLY A 144 -22.82 -5.83 -17.64
CA GLY A 144 -22.59 -4.75 -18.62
C GLY A 144 -22.29 -3.39 -17.98
N ILE A 145 -22.15 -3.30 -16.67
CA ILE A 145 -21.61 -2.12 -16.01
C ILE A 145 -20.12 -2.11 -16.35
N LYS A 146 -19.73 -1.25 -17.30
CA LYS A 146 -18.32 -0.96 -17.55
C LYS A 146 -17.78 -0.37 -16.25
N ALA A 147 -17.00 -1.16 -15.50
CA ALA A 147 -16.08 -0.57 -14.55
C ALA A 147 -15.33 0.52 -15.32
N GLU A 148 -15.31 1.75 -14.81
CA GLU A 148 -14.50 2.81 -15.40
C GLU A 148 -13.10 2.24 -15.61
N ILE A 149 -12.61 2.32 -16.83
CA ILE A 149 -11.31 1.72 -17.16
C ILE A 149 -10.28 2.47 -16.32
N PRO A 150 -9.68 1.82 -15.31
CA PRO A 150 -8.72 2.50 -14.45
C PRO A 150 -7.56 2.98 -15.31
N SER A 151 -7.20 4.23 -15.18
CA SER A 151 -6.12 4.82 -15.96
C SER A 151 -4.78 4.77 -15.20
N LEU A 152 -3.68 4.98 -15.91
CA LEU A 152 -2.37 5.20 -15.30
C LEU A 152 -2.22 6.60 -14.67
N THR A 153 -3.28 7.40 -14.67
CA THR A 153 -3.24 8.78 -14.18
C THR A 153 -3.34 8.86 -12.67
N MET A 154 -2.67 9.85 -12.12
CA MET A 154 -2.76 10.20 -10.70
C MET A 154 -4.12 10.85 -10.42
N ARG A 155 -4.69 10.54 -9.26
CA ARG A 155 -5.90 11.17 -8.74
C ARG A 155 -5.84 11.29 -7.21
N VAL A 156 -6.73 12.06 -6.65
CA VAL A 156 -6.99 11.98 -5.21
C VAL A 156 -7.46 10.56 -4.91
N ARG A 157 -6.92 9.96 -3.86
CA ARG A 157 -7.25 8.59 -3.47
C ARG A 157 -8.73 8.46 -3.10
N GLU A 158 -9.36 7.42 -3.60
CA GLU A 158 -10.72 7.03 -3.24
C GLU A 158 -10.70 5.92 -2.16
N TRP A 159 -11.84 5.75 -1.49
CA TRP A 159 -11.95 4.80 -0.37
C TRP A 159 -11.76 3.33 -0.79
N ASP A 160 -12.05 2.99 -2.03
CA ASP A 160 -11.97 1.68 -2.64
C ASP A 160 -10.67 1.43 -3.42
N ASP A 161 -9.70 2.33 -3.32
CA ASP A 161 -8.34 2.08 -3.80
C ASP A 161 -7.62 1.17 -2.80
N PHE A 162 -7.53 -0.12 -3.14
CA PHE A 162 -6.84 -1.12 -2.33
C PHE A 162 -5.37 -1.23 -2.72
N GLY A 163 -4.59 -1.87 -1.82
CA GLY A 163 -3.18 -2.18 -2.01
C GLY A 163 -2.22 -1.47 -1.06
N GLY A 164 -1.19 -2.18 -0.65
CA GLY A 164 -0.32 -1.86 0.46
C GLY A 164 0.99 -1.16 0.10
N ALA A 165 1.09 -0.44 -1.04
CA ALA A 165 2.33 0.28 -1.38
C ALA A 165 2.11 1.79 -1.41
N GLY A 166 2.95 2.55 -0.70
CA GLY A 166 2.87 4.01 -0.68
C GLY A 166 4.21 4.70 -0.52
N LEU A 167 4.30 5.90 -1.08
CA LEU A 167 5.34 6.89 -0.83
C LEU A 167 4.84 7.82 0.28
N PHE A 168 5.56 7.89 1.39
CA PHE A 168 5.14 8.62 2.58
C PHE A 168 6.16 9.69 2.95
N LYS A 169 5.72 10.95 3.07
CA LYS A 169 6.54 11.98 3.71
C LYS A 169 6.75 11.69 5.18
N ARG A 170 7.91 12.10 5.70
CA ARG A 170 8.25 11.96 7.12
C ARG A 170 7.22 12.63 8.05
N SER A 171 6.70 13.78 7.64
CA SER A 171 5.62 14.47 8.35
C SER A 171 4.34 13.66 8.44
N TYR A 172 4.00 12.95 7.37
CA TYR A 172 2.83 12.09 7.33
C TYR A 172 3.01 10.81 8.15
N VAL A 173 4.20 10.18 8.06
CA VAL A 173 4.55 9.04 8.92
C VAL A 173 4.44 9.43 10.40
N LYS A 174 4.90 10.65 10.76
CA LYS A 174 4.71 11.15 12.13
C LYS A 174 3.24 11.20 12.53
N LYS A 175 2.36 11.71 11.67
CA LYS A 175 0.91 11.76 11.94
C LYS A 175 0.32 10.37 12.16
N ILE A 176 0.73 9.39 11.34
CA ILE A 176 0.32 7.98 11.49
C ILE A 176 0.77 7.44 12.86
N LEU A 177 2.04 7.64 13.19
CA LEU A 177 2.61 7.15 14.45
C LEU A 177 1.98 7.84 15.67
N ASP A 178 1.84 9.16 15.66
CA ASP A 178 1.20 9.91 16.75
C ASP A 178 -0.23 9.42 17.03
N ARG A 179 -0.91 8.89 16.03
CA ARG A 179 -2.27 8.41 16.13
C ARG A 179 -2.39 6.96 16.55
N HIS A 180 -1.56 6.12 15.98
CA HIS A 180 -1.74 4.68 16.02
C HIS A 180 -0.72 3.95 16.90
N TRP A 181 0.46 4.56 17.12
CA TRP A 181 1.54 3.97 17.92
C TRP A 181 1.52 4.53 19.33
N ILE A 182 1.23 3.70 20.33
CA ILE A 182 1.37 4.07 21.75
C ILE A 182 2.75 3.67 22.24
N ASP A 183 3.10 2.39 22.05
CA ASP A 183 4.43 1.83 22.31
C ASP A 183 4.62 0.54 21.49
N SER A 184 5.71 -0.19 21.72
CA SER A 184 6.03 -1.43 20.97
C SER A 184 5.05 -2.58 21.16
N THR A 185 4.10 -2.47 22.08
CA THR A 185 3.12 -3.51 22.43
C THR A 185 1.68 -3.01 22.43
N ASN A 186 1.48 -1.71 22.35
CA ASN A 186 0.17 -1.08 22.44
C ASN A 186 -0.09 -0.21 21.22
N PHE A 187 -1.22 -0.43 20.57
CA PHE A 187 -1.63 0.25 19.33
C PHE A 187 -3.07 0.75 19.44
N ASN A 188 -3.31 1.91 18.86
CA ASN A 188 -4.65 2.48 18.73
C ASN A 188 -5.11 2.33 17.27
N PHE A 189 -6.13 1.53 17.02
CA PHE A 189 -6.70 1.34 15.69
C PHE A 189 -7.97 2.15 15.44
N HIS A 190 -8.22 3.16 16.26
CA HIS A 190 -9.35 4.05 16.04
C HIS A 190 -9.17 4.88 14.77
N ILE A 191 -10.10 4.73 13.84
CA ILE A 191 -10.21 5.52 12.62
C ILE A 191 -11.49 6.34 12.73
N PRO A 192 -11.41 7.68 12.92
CA PRO A 192 -12.60 8.50 12.95
C PRO A 192 -13.23 8.50 11.56
N ASN A 193 -14.46 8.08 11.49
CA ASN A 193 -15.20 7.99 10.24
C ASN A 193 -15.71 9.38 9.81
N LYS A 194 -15.41 9.77 8.57
CA LYS A 194 -16.03 10.95 7.94
C LYS A 194 -17.40 10.63 7.31
N HIS A 195 -17.73 9.38 7.03
CA HIS A 195 -18.83 9.08 6.09
C HIS A 195 -19.89 8.08 6.53
N ASP A 196 -19.70 7.27 7.51
CA ASP A 196 -20.79 6.50 8.13
C ASP A 196 -20.27 5.42 9.11
N ALA A 197 -20.90 5.33 10.27
CA ALA A 197 -20.44 4.51 11.39
C ALA A 197 -20.59 2.98 11.17
N GLN A 198 -21.17 2.53 10.07
CA GLN A 198 -21.49 1.12 9.86
C GLN A 198 -20.52 0.33 8.98
N MET A 199 -19.66 0.97 8.18
CA MET A 199 -18.85 0.24 7.19
C MET A 199 -17.35 0.09 7.51
N PHE A 200 -16.80 0.70 8.54
CA PHE A 200 -15.34 0.92 8.64
C PHE A 200 -14.68 0.53 9.94
N TYR A 201 -15.04 -0.59 10.49
CA TYR A 201 -14.39 -1.15 11.69
C TYR A 201 -13.16 -2.02 11.39
N TYR A 202 -12.65 -1.99 10.15
CA TYR A 202 -11.54 -2.86 9.78
C TYR A 202 -10.21 -2.11 9.92
N ALA A 203 -9.34 -2.59 10.78
CA ALA A 203 -7.94 -2.22 10.80
C ALA A 203 -7.23 -2.86 9.60
N THR A 204 -7.53 -2.40 8.40
CA THR A 204 -6.76 -2.72 7.21
C THR A 204 -5.67 -1.68 7.01
N ILE A 205 -4.63 -2.04 6.26
CA ILE A 205 -3.55 -1.10 5.94
C ILE A 205 -4.08 0.12 5.21
N GLU A 206 -5.04 -0.06 4.28
CA GLU A 206 -5.64 1.03 3.54
C GLU A 206 -6.31 2.04 4.45
N ASN A 207 -7.02 1.56 5.47
CA ASN A 207 -7.72 2.42 6.40
C ASN A 207 -6.78 3.13 7.38
N VAL A 208 -5.74 2.45 7.83
CA VAL A 208 -4.79 3.02 8.80
C VAL A 208 -3.79 3.95 8.13
N LEU A 209 -3.27 3.57 6.95
CA LEU A 209 -2.18 4.30 6.32
C LEU A 209 -2.65 5.41 5.37
N PHE A 210 -3.79 5.23 4.70
CA PHE A 210 -4.20 6.14 3.62
C PHE A 210 -5.49 6.89 3.89
N THR A 211 -6.22 6.60 4.98
CA THR A 211 -7.52 7.21 5.24
C THR A 211 -7.48 8.15 6.44
N ASN A 212 -8.23 9.24 6.38
CA ASN A 212 -8.58 10.12 7.51
C ASN A 212 -7.46 10.92 8.19
N LEU A 213 -6.24 10.96 7.68
CA LEU A 213 -5.18 11.80 8.25
C LEU A 213 -5.02 13.11 7.50
N SER A 214 -5.26 13.12 6.19
CA SER A 214 -5.09 14.27 5.31
C SER A 214 -5.98 14.11 4.07
N ASP A 215 -6.46 15.21 3.53
CA ASP A 215 -7.15 15.21 2.24
C ASP A 215 -6.16 15.18 1.05
N THR A 216 -4.85 15.12 1.33
CA THR A 216 -3.76 15.19 0.35
C THR A 216 -3.11 13.82 0.08
N VAL A 217 -3.88 12.76 0.16
CA VAL A 217 -3.46 11.43 -0.27
C VAL A 217 -3.84 11.23 -1.73
N TYR A 218 -2.83 10.98 -2.54
CA TYR A 218 -3.00 10.69 -3.96
C TYR A 218 -2.84 9.19 -4.24
N ASN A 219 -3.35 8.74 -5.37
CA ASN A 219 -3.16 7.38 -5.87
C ASN A 219 -2.70 7.42 -7.32
N VAL A 220 -1.65 6.67 -7.65
CA VAL A 220 -1.15 6.44 -9.00
C VAL A 220 -0.57 5.02 -9.09
N PRO A 221 -0.98 4.19 -10.06
CA PRO A 221 -0.52 2.80 -10.14
C PRO A 221 0.86 2.69 -10.80
N LEU A 222 1.91 3.19 -10.12
CA LEU A 222 3.30 3.05 -10.57
C LEU A 222 3.86 1.65 -10.29
N LEU A 223 3.38 0.98 -9.27
CA LEU A 223 3.73 -0.38 -8.89
C LEU A 223 2.52 -1.29 -9.08
N MET A 224 2.77 -2.59 -9.07
CA MET A 224 1.73 -3.60 -9.24
C MET A 224 1.91 -4.68 -8.18
N GLU A 225 0.83 -5.18 -7.62
CA GLU A 225 0.90 -6.31 -6.70
C GLU A 225 0.90 -7.62 -7.50
N LYS A 226 1.98 -8.39 -7.36
CA LYS A 226 2.10 -9.68 -8.03
C LYS A 226 1.24 -10.72 -7.32
N PRO A 227 0.38 -11.43 -8.04
CA PRO A 227 -0.48 -12.45 -7.44
C PRO A 227 0.33 -13.68 -7.03
N PHE A 228 0.94 -13.65 -5.85
CA PHE A 228 1.37 -14.85 -5.17
C PHE A 228 0.15 -15.53 -4.52
N SER A 229 0.28 -16.81 -4.16
CA SER A 229 -0.70 -17.44 -3.29
C SER A 229 -0.82 -16.61 -2.02
N THR A 230 -1.95 -15.93 -1.84
CA THR A 230 -2.12 -14.98 -0.74
C THR A 230 -2.28 -15.75 0.57
N THR A 231 -1.76 -15.16 1.64
CA THR A 231 -2.07 -15.62 3.01
C THR A 231 -3.51 -15.26 3.43
N LEU A 232 -4.19 -14.49 2.59
CA LEU A 232 -5.59 -14.13 2.72
C LEU A 232 -6.40 -15.11 1.85
N ASP A 233 -6.92 -16.17 2.42
CA ASP A 233 -7.71 -17.22 1.76
C ASP A 233 -9.10 -16.73 1.28
N VAL A 234 -9.16 -15.57 0.63
CA VAL A 234 -10.39 -15.03 0.08
C VAL A 234 -10.32 -15.11 -1.45
N PRO A 235 -11.01 -16.07 -2.09
CA PRO A 235 -10.96 -16.27 -3.54
C PRO A 235 -11.24 -15.01 -4.36
N GLN A 236 -12.13 -14.15 -3.88
CA GLN A 236 -12.49 -12.91 -4.56
C GLN A 236 -11.37 -11.87 -4.51
N ALA A 237 -10.64 -11.78 -3.38
CA ALA A 237 -9.47 -10.91 -3.28
C ALA A 237 -8.37 -11.36 -4.23
N VAL A 238 -8.08 -12.67 -4.28
CA VAL A 238 -7.10 -13.25 -5.23
C VAL A 238 -7.45 -12.90 -6.67
N TYR A 239 -8.74 -12.98 -7.03
CA TYR A 239 -9.19 -12.62 -8.38
C TYR A 239 -8.98 -11.14 -8.69
N SER A 240 -9.33 -10.25 -7.77
CA SER A 240 -9.15 -8.79 -7.94
C SER A 240 -7.66 -8.42 -8.07
N HIS A 241 -6.78 -9.01 -7.27
CA HIS A 241 -5.33 -8.81 -7.34
C HIS A 241 -4.77 -9.28 -8.68
N LEU A 242 -5.12 -10.51 -9.12
CA LEU A 242 -4.70 -11.05 -10.41
C LEU A 242 -5.16 -10.15 -11.57
N LYS A 243 -6.42 -9.75 -11.58
CA LYS A 243 -6.98 -8.91 -12.65
C LYS A 243 -6.35 -7.52 -12.67
N SER A 244 -6.11 -6.92 -11.52
CA SER A 244 -5.42 -5.62 -11.43
C SER A 244 -3.97 -5.73 -11.93
N TYR A 245 -3.25 -6.78 -11.54
CA TYR A 245 -1.89 -7.01 -12.03
C TYR A 245 -1.84 -7.18 -13.55
N GLU A 246 -2.67 -8.07 -14.12
CA GLU A 246 -2.75 -8.29 -15.57
C GLU A 246 -3.07 -6.99 -16.31
N TYR A 247 -4.02 -6.23 -15.79
CA TYR A 247 -4.48 -4.99 -16.39
C TYR A 247 -3.37 -3.92 -16.40
N TYR A 248 -2.82 -3.56 -15.23
CA TYR A 248 -1.80 -2.52 -15.15
C TYR A 248 -0.48 -2.92 -15.82
N SER A 249 -0.07 -4.17 -15.70
CA SER A 249 1.09 -4.70 -16.42
C SER A 249 0.94 -4.54 -17.93
N THR A 250 -0.27 -4.80 -18.46
CA THR A 250 -0.57 -4.62 -19.89
C THR A 250 -0.54 -3.14 -20.28
N LEU A 251 -1.15 -2.27 -19.50
CA LEU A 251 -1.14 -0.83 -19.79
C LEU A 251 0.27 -0.24 -19.79
N TRP A 252 1.09 -0.58 -18.80
CA TRP A 252 2.48 -0.13 -18.75
C TRP A 252 3.28 -0.62 -19.95
N LYS A 253 3.15 -1.88 -20.32
CA LYS A 253 3.85 -2.46 -21.49
C LYS A 253 3.45 -1.81 -22.80
N LEU A 254 2.16 -1.50 -22.97
CA LEU A 254 1.64 -0.97 -24.23
C LEU A 254 1.84 0.54 -24.37
N TYR A 255 1.72 1.29 -23.30
CA TYR A 255 1.61 2.74 -23.36
C TYR A 255 2.66 3.50 -22.53
N GLY A 256 3.28 2.84 -21.55
CA GLY A 256 4.07 3.54 -20.53
C GLY A 256 5.22 4.37 -21.09
N GLN A 257 5.92 3.88 -22.13
CA GLN A 257 7.04 4.60 -22.74
C GLN A 257 6.62 5.84 -23.54
N ASP A 258 5.41 5.83 -24.08
CA ASP A 258 4.87 6.92 -24.89
C ASP A 258 3.99 7.87 -24.08
N LEU A 259 3.68 7.52 -22.82
CA LEU A 259 2.79 8.30 -21.97
C LEU A 259 3.57 9.42 -21.26
N PRO A 260 3.36 10.71 -21.63
CA PRO A 260 4.08 11.81 -21.01
C PRO A 260 3.77 11.92 -19.50
N LEU A 261 4.76 12.29 -18.69
CA LEU A 261 4.59 12.45 -17.24
C LEU A 261 3.42 13.39 -16.90
N ARG A 262 3.23 14.49 -17.61
CA ARG A 262 2.10 15.42 -17.41
C ARG A 262 0.72 14.72 -17.47
N VAL A 263 0.59 13.69 -18.32
CA VAL A 263 -0.65 12.89 -18.40
C VAL A 263 -0.80 11.99 -17.18
N ILE A 264 0.30 11.35 -16.76
CA ILE A 264 0.32 10.56 -15.54
C ILE A 264 -0.05 11.42 -14.34
N MET A 265 0.46 12.65 -14.27
CA MET A 265 0.18 13.61 -13.20
C MET A 265 -1.22 14.25 -13.29
N ASN A 266 -2.00 13.89 -14.31
CA ASN A 266 -3.33 14.49 -14.60
C ASN A 266 -3.29 16.02 -14.73
N GLN A 267 -2.19 16.54 -15.29
CA GLN A 267 -1.94 17.96 -15.57
C GLN A 267 -2.26 18.24 -17.04
N VAL A 268 -3.54 18.25 -17.41
CA VAL A 268 -4.00 18.51 -18.78
C VAL A 268 -4.55 19.92 -18.91
#